data_a2c31e6e56fbc569466b466798ef4293
#
_entry.id   a2c31e6e56fbc569466b466798ef4293
#
_cell.length_a   1.000
_cell.length_b   1.000
_cell.length_c   1.000
_cell.angle_alpha   90.00
_cell.angle_beta   90.00
_cell.angle_gamma   90.00
#
_symmetry.space_group_name_H-M   'P 1'
#
loop_
_entity.id
_entity.type
_entity.pdbx_description
1 polymer ?
#
loop_
_entity_poly.entity_id
_entity_poly.type
_entity_poly.pdbx_seq_one_letter_code
_entity_poly.pdbx_strand_id
1 'polypeptide(L)'
;MKSFIKWLIALASSFIILFTSLGYYASSQILFFKLRDVEVIKRRETRAKRLNMKAFQNLPQDDILIPSKFDYSINAVFVHPNDTNKWMVLCHGVTENKISSIKYLNMFTDMGYNCVIYDARRHGNTGGVHSTYGFYEKYDLETVVDYVFDHYGPDVEVGIHGESMGAATMLLYAGELSNRARFYISDASFSTFGDELTNIFSQYTKIGSPLILIFTNIFFRLRSRFSLFKVSPIRVVEKIDQPVLFVHSKPDKFIPYTHTEELYKKKRPPKAAWYPERGGHVESYNKNPEKYRRVVESFIANHVGW
;
A
#
# COMPACT_ATOMS: atom_id res chain seq x y z
N MET A 1 54.95 -9.62 7.82
CA MET A 1 54.19 -9.26 6.60
C MET A 1 53.18 -10.35 6.18
N LYS A 2 53.56 -11.61 5.92
CA LYS A 2 52.64 -12.68 5.51
C LYS A 2 51.52 -12.97 6.53
N SER A 3 51.79 -12.94 7.83
CA SER A 3 50.77 -13.16 8.88
C SER A 3 49.77 -12.02 8.94
N PHE A 4 50.20 -10.76 8.83
CA PHE A 4 49.32 -9.58 8.80
C PHE A 4 48.35 -9.61 7.60
N ILE A 5 48.85 -9.98 6.43
CA ILE A 5 47.99 -10.13 5.22
C ILE A 5 46.89 -11.21 5.43
N LYS A 6 47.27 -12.35 6.04
CA LYS A 6 46.27 -13.41 6.35
C LYS A 6 45.18 -12.90 7.31
N TRP A 7 45.54 -12.12 8.34
CA TRP A 7 44.57 -11.52 9.25
C TRP A 7 43.65 -10.52 8.54
N LEU A 8 44.18 -9.68 7.65
CA LEU A 8 43.37 -8.75 6.86
C LEU A 8 42.39 -9.50 5.94
N ILE A 9 42.83 -10.56 5.27
CA ILE A 9 41.98 -11.39 4.42
C ILE A 9 40.89 -12.06 5.27
N ALA A 10 41.22 -12.63 6.42
CA ALA A 10 40.25 -13.25 7.30
C ALA A 10 39.20 -12.24 7.81
N LEU A 11 39.63 -11.05 8.20
CA LEU A 11 38.72 -9.97 8.64
C LEU A 11 37.79 -9.53 7.50
N ALA A 12 38.34 -9.29 6.31
CA ALA A 12 37.55 -8.92 5.13
C ALA A 12 36.55 -10.01 4.73
N SER A 13 36.97 -11.28 4.76
CA SER A 13 36.10 -12.42 4.48
C SER A 13 34.97 -12.53 5.50
N SER A 14 35.28 -12.39 6.79
CA SER A 14 34.27 -12.41 7.85
C SER A 14 33.27 -11.26 7.71
N PHE A 15 33.73 -10.06 7.35
CA PHE A 15 32.89 -8.92 7.07
C PHE A 15 31.93 -9.18 5.89
N ILE A 16 32.48 -9.69 4.77
CA ILE A 16 31.67 -10.02 3.59
C ILE A 16 30.62 -11.08 3.93
N ILE A 17 31.00 -12.17 4.63
CA ILE A 17 30.09 -13.23 5.04
C ILE A 17 28.96 -12.66 5.91
N LEU A 18 29.28 -11.82 6.89
CA LEU A 18 28.31 -11.19 7.80
C LEU A 18 27.29 -10.38 7.02
N PHE A 19 27.72 -9.42 6.20
CA PHE A 19 26.81 -8.53 5.47
C PHE A 19 26.05 -9.26 4.37
N THR A 20 26.63 -10.27 3.74
CA THR A 20 25.94 -11.15 2.80
C THR A 20 24.81 -11.92 3.49
N SER A 21 25.08 -12.50 4.65
CA SER A 21 24.08 -13.24 5.43
C SER A 21 22.96 -12.33 5.93
N LEU A 22 23.30 -11.15 6.46
CA LEU A 22 22.32 -10.15 6.89
C LEU A 22 21.47 -9.64 5.72
N GLY A 23 22.07 -9.33 4.58
CA GLY A 23 21.37 -8.87 3.39
C GLY A 23 20.42 -9.94 2.82
N TYR A 24 20.88 -11.20 2.76
CA TYR A 24 20.04 -12.32 2.35
C TYR A 24 18.84 -12.50 3.30
N TYR A 25 19.08 -12.50 4.61
CA TYR A 25 18.04 -12.61 5.62
C TYR A 25 17.03 -11.46 5.52
N ALA A 26 17.50 -10.20 5.50
CA ALA A 26 16.66 -9.03 5.38
C ALA A 26 15.82 -9.04 4.09
N SER A 27 16.42 -9.40 2.95
CA SER A 27 15.66 -9.53 1.69
C SER A 27 14.58 -10.61 1.77
N SER A 28 14.84 -11.69 2.53
CA SER A 28 13.84 -12.75 2.76
C SER A 28 12.68 -12.26 3.60
N GLN A 29 12.96 -11.50 4.67
CA GLN A 29 11.90 -10.89 5.50
C GLN A 29 11.05 -9.87 4.72
N ILE A 30 11.65 -9.15 3.78
CA ILE A 30 10.94 -8.18 2.95
C ILE A 30 10.07 -8.87 1.89
N LEU A 31 10.60 -9.84 1.17
CA LEU A 31 9.89 -10.49 0.06
C LEU A 31 8.87 -11.54 0.52
N PHE A 32 9.15 -12.23 1.62
CA PHE A 32 8.41 -13.41 2.08
C PHE A 32 7.97 -13.29 3.55
N PHE A 33 7.69 -12.06 4.01
CA PHE A 33 7.18 -11.86 5.37
C PHE A 33 5.97 -12.74 5.66
N LYS A 34 5.75 -13.03 6.94
CA LYS A 34 4.59 -13.81 7.37
C LYS A 34 3.32 -12.99 7.21
N LEU A 35 2.40 -13.50 6.41
CA LEU A 35 1.07 -12.93 6.26
C LEU A 35 0.25 -13.13 7.54
N ARG A 36 -0.62 -12.20 7.81
CA ARG A 36 -1.58 -12.31 8.91
C ARG A 36 -2.72 -13.25 8.50
N ASP A 37 -3.06 -14.16 9.39
CA ASP A 37 -4.17 -15.07 9.17
C ASP A 37 -5.49 -14.32 9.02
N VAL A 38 -6.34 -14.76 8.09
CA VAL A 38 -7.64 -14.16 7.77
C VAL A 38 -8.54 -14.09 9.01
N GLU A 39 -8.56 -15.17 9.83
CA GLU A 39 -9.38 -15.22 11.03
C GLU A 39 -8.86 -14.28 12.13
N VAL A 40 -7.56 -14.02 12.17
CA VAL A 40 -6.96 -13.00 13.05
C VAL A 40 -7.42 -11.61 12.64
N ILE A 41 -7.43 -11.31 11.33
CA ILE A 41 -7.91 -10.03 10.80
C ILE A 41 -9.40 -9.87 11.11
N LYS A 42 -10.23 -10.86 10.79
CA LYS A 42 -11.67 -10.84 11.07
C LYS A 42 -11.96 -10.58 12.55
N ARG A 43 -11.32 -11.35 13.44
CA ARG A 43 -11.51 -11.18 14.90
C ARG A 43 -11.10 -9.79 15.37
N ARG A 44 -9.98 -9.24 14.87
CA ARG A 44 -9.52 -7.89 15.20
C ARG A 44 -10.54 -6.83 14.78
N GLU A 45 -10.98 -6.88 13.52
CA GLU A 45 -11.91 -5.91 12.96
C GLU A 45 -13.31 -6.00 13.60
N THR A 46 -13.78 -7.23 13.92
CA THR A 46 -15.05 -7.45 14.62
C THR A 46 -15.01 -6.92 16.05
N ARG A 47 -13.93 -7.22 16.82
CA ARG A 47 -13.77 -6.68 18.18
C ARG A 47 -13.73 -5.15 18.20
N ALA A 48 -13.16 -4.57 17.19
CA ALA A 48 -13.09 -3.12 17.02
C ALA A 48 -14.38 -2.50 16.44
N LYS A 49 -15.43 -3.29 16.23
CA LYS A 49 -16.73 -2.89 15.65
C LYS A 49 -16.61 -2.25 14.26
N ARG A 50 -15.58 -2.61 13.48
CA ARG A 50 -15.35 -2.14 12.12
C ARG A 50 -15.78 -3.17 11.06
N LEU A 51 -16.07 -4.39 11.49
CA LEU A 51 -16.52 -5.50 10.66
C LEU A 51 -17.75 -6.16 11.27
N ASN A 52 -18.84 -6.21 10.51
CA ASN A 52 -19.96 -7.08 10.73
C ASN A 52 -20.06 -8.01 9.51
N MET A 53 -19.52 -9.24 9.63
CA MET A 53 -19.46 -10.19 8.52
C MET A 53 -20.85 -10.52 7.95
N LYS A 54 -21.87 -10.68 8.83
CA LYS A 54 -23.24 -10.98 8.37
C LYS A 54 -23.82 -9.83 7.55
N ALA A 55 -23.63 -8.58 8.00
CA ALA A 55 -24.07 -7.42 7.25
C ALA A 55 -23.33 -7.31 5.91
N PHE A 56 -22.02 -7.49 5.90
CA PHE A 56 -21.20 -7.46 4.68
C PHE A 56 -21.64 -8.54 3.68
N GLN A 57 -21.85 -9.77 4.13
CA GLN A 57 -22.29 -10.89 3.26
C GLN A 57 -23.69 -10.73 2.67
N ASN A 58 -24.54 -9.89 3.29
CA ASN A 58 -25.87 -9.58 2.79
C ASN A 58 -25.91 -8.43 1.77
N LEU A 59 -24.79 -7.72 1.55
CA LEU A 59 -24.72 -6.71 0.51
C LEU A 59 -24.73 -7.37 -0.88
N PRO A 60 -25.35 -6.76 -1.89
CA PRO A 60 -25.18 -7.17 -3.28
C PRO A 60 -23.71 -7.16 -3.65
N GLN A 61 -23.15 -8.33 -4.00
CA GLN A 61 -21.72 -8.48 -4.26
C GLN A 61 -21.40 -9.68 -5.14
N ASP A 62 -20.29 -9.58 -5.87
CA ASP A 62 -19.74 -10.62 -6.71
C ASP A 62 -18.31 -10.94 -6.30
N ASP A 63 -18.01 -12.22 -6.03
CA ASP A 63 -16.65 -12.73 -5.82
C ASP A 63 -16.04 -13.07 -7.18
N ILE A 64 -15.00 -12.36 -7.58
CA ILE A 64 -14.39 -12.45 -8.89
C ILE A 64 -12.91 -12.83 -8.79
N LEU A 65 -12.48 -13.78 -9.62
CA LEU A 65 -11.09 -14.08 -9.88
C LEU A 65 -10.68 -13.40 -11.19
N ILE A 66 -9.96 -12.27 -11.08
CA ILE A 66 -9.51 -11.50 -12.24
C ILE A 66 -8.15 -12.03 -12.68
N PRO A 67 -7.95 -12.48 -13.94
CA PRO A 67 -6.63 -12.84 -14.44
C PRO A 67 -5.65 -11.67 -14.32
N SER A 68 -4.56 -11.86 -13.58
CA SER A 68 -3.48 -10.88 -13.49
C SER A 68 -2.68 -10.84 -14.81
N LYS A 69 -1.93 -9.77 -15.05
CA LYS A 69 -0.91 -9.70 -16.12
C LYS A 69 0.27 -10.66 -15.86
N PHE A 70 0.26 -11.33 -14.73
CA PHE A 70 1.22 -12.36 -14.32
C PHE A 70 0.48 -13.70 -14.17
N ASP A 71 1.18 -14.82 -14.06
CA ASP A 71 0.59 -16.16 -14.04
C ASP A 71 -0.16 -16.48 -12.72
N TYR A 72 -1.16 -15.67 -12.36
CA TYR A 72 -2.07 -15.92 -11.23
C TYR A 72 -3.37 -15.11 -11.37
N SER A 73 -4.34 -15.39 -10.52
CA SER A 73 -5.60 -14.63 -10.43
C SER A 73 -5.61 -13.73 -9.20
N ILE A 74 -6.18 -12.52 -9.36
CA ILE A 74 -6.46 -11.56 -8.30
C ILE A 74 -7.82 -11.88 -7.72
N ASN A 75 -7.90 -12.10 -6.42
CA ASN A 75 -9.15 -12.37 -5.73
C ASN A 75 -9.78 -11.05 -5.28
N ALA A 76 -10.91 -10.68 -5.87
CA ALA A 76 -11.61 -9.43 -5.64
C ALA A 76 -13.08 -9.67 -5.27
N VAL A 77 -13.67 -8.74 -4.52
CA VAL A 77 -15.11 -8.67 -4.25
C VAL A 77 -15.62 -7.31 -4.70
N PHE A 78 -16.60 -7.34 -5.57
CA PHE A 78 -17.30 -6.17 -6.10
C PHE A 78 -18.60 -6.02 -5.33
N VAL A 79 -18.73 -4.95 -4.55
CA VAL A 79 -19.88 -4.68 -3.68
C VAL A 79 -20.62 -3.49 -4.25
N HIS A 80 -21.87 -3.71 -4.70
CA HIS A 80 -22.63 -2.74 -5.48
C HIS A 80 -24.07 -2.53 -4.94
N PRO A 81 -24.21 -2.04 -3.70
CA PRO A 81 -25.51 -1.82 -3.07
C PRO A 81 -26.22 -0.57 -3.57
N ASN A 82 -25.55 0.32 -4.29
CA ASN A 82 -26.05 1.61 -4.70
C ASN A 82 -26.34 1.66 -6.22
N ASP A 83 -27.44 2.29 -6.62
CA ASP A 83 -27.72 2.62 -8.01
C ASP A 83 -26.91 3.85 -8.44
N THR A 84 -25.67 3.63 -8.78
CA THR A 84 -24.69 4.69 -9.09
C THR A 84 -23.59 4.18 -10.01
N ASN A 85 -22.99 5.10 -10.79
CA ASN A 85 -21.78 4.83 -11.57
C ASN A 85 -20.48 5.12 -10.80
N LYS A 86 -20.56 5.50 -9.51
CA LYS A 86 -19.39 5.88 -8.68
C LYS A 86 -18.83 4.65 -7.96
N TRP A 87 -17.54 4.39 -8.17
CA TRP A 87 -16.84 3.24 -7.62
C TRP A 87 -15.61 3.64 -6.81
N MET A 88 -15.34 2.92 -5.74
CA MET A 88 -14.10 3.02 -4.97
C MET A 88 -13.32 1.72 -5.04
N VAL A 89 -12.06 1.77 -5.48
CA VAL A 89 -11.12 0.65 -5.39
C VAL A 89 -10.29 0.81 -4.13
N LEU A 90 -10.27 -0.22 -3.26
CA LEU A 90 -9.69 -0.16 -1.93
C LEU A 90 -8.46 -1.07 -1.83
N CYS A 91 -7.27 -0.48 -1.67
CA CYS A 91 -5.98 -1.15 -1.62
C CYS A 91 -5.51 -1.29 -0.17
N HIS A 92 -5.44 -2.51 0.35
CA HIS A 92 -5.01 -2.79 1.72
C HIS A 92 -3.49 -2.68 1.94
N GLY A 93 -3.07 -2.57 3.21
CA GLY A 93 -1.67 -2.54 3.62
C GLY A 93 -0.98 -3.91 3.62
N VAL A 94 0.34 -3.88 3.81
CA VAL A 94 1.17 -5.10 3.91
C VAL A 94 0.71 -5.99 5.08
N THR A 95 0.82 -7.30 4.94
CA THR A 95 0.35 -8.37 5.87
C THR A 95 -1.16 -8.49 6.03
N GLU A 96 -1.93 -7.54 5.56
CA GLU A 96 -3.40 -7.54 5.60
C GLU A 96 -4.00 -8.32 4.41
N ASN A 97 -5.31 -8.23 4.24
CA ASN A 97 -6.04 -8.70 3.07
C ASN A 97 -7.28 -7.82 2.85
N LYS A 98 -8.08 -8.11 1.83
CA LYS A 98 -9.28 -7.34 1.48
C LYS A 98 -10.27 -7.14 2.64
N ILE A 99 -10.33 -8.06 3.62
CA ILE A 99 -11.22 -7.94 4.77
C ILE A 99 -10.89 -6.70 5.62
N SER A 100 -9.62 -6.31 5.72
CA SER A 100 -9.21 -5.10 6.45
C SER A 100 -9.73 -3.81 5.82
N SER A 101 -10.07 -3.84 4.53
CA SER A 101 -10.62 -2.69 3.79
C SER A 101 -12.12 -2.51 3.99
N ILE A 102 -12.83 -3.47 4.62
CA ILE A 102 -14.30 -3.38 4.82
C ILE A 102 -14.67 -2.13 5.66
N LYS A 103 -13.82 -1.68 6.55
CA LYS A 103 -14.03 -0.42 7.29
C LYS A 103 -14.21 0.80 6.36
N TYR A 104 -13.41 0.87 5.30
CA TYR A 104 -13.52 1.93 4.28
C TYR A 104 -14.67 1.65 3.31
N LEU A 105 -14.90 0.37 2.95
CA LEU A 105 -16.03 -0.04 2.14
C LEU A 105 -17.33 0.44 2.80
N ASN A 106 -17.55 0.20 4.09
CA ASN A 106 -18.74 0.65 4.80
C ASN A 106 -18.89 2.18 4.71
N MET A 107 -17.80 2.93 4.94
CA MET A 107 -17.83 4.40 4.83
C MET A 107 -18.23 4.86 3.42
N PHE A 108 -17.64 4.28 2.38
CA PHE A 108 -17.91 4.72 1.00
C PHE A 108 -19.29 4.25 0.51
N THR A 109 -19.75 3.06 0.89
CA THR A 109 -21.13 2.63 0.54
C THR A 109 -22.17 3.52 1.19
N ASP A 110 -21.96 3.94 2.44
CA ASP A 110 -22.81 4.93 3.12
C ASP A 110 -22.75 6.33 2.47
N MET A 111 -21.70 6.62 1.69
CA MET A 111 -21.56 7.85 0.90
C MET A 111 -22.13 7.70 -0.53
N GLY A 112 -22.76 6.55 -0.84
CA GLY A 112 -23.38 6.29 -2.13
C GLY A 112 -22.45 5.73 -3.22
N TYR A 113 -21.29 5.19 -2.85
CA TYR A 113 -20.38 4.52 -3.79
C TYR A 113 -20.60 3.02 -3.82
N ASN A 114 -20.33 2.41 -4.95
CA ASN A 114 -20.01 0.99 -5.04
C ASN A 114 -18.49 0.79 -4.78
N CYS A 115 -18.09 -0.39 -4.33
CA CYS A 115 -16.72 -0.61 -3.90
C CYS A 115 -16.14 -1.91 -4.44
N VAL A 116 -14.83 -1.89 -4.72
CA VAL A 116 -14.03 -3.09 -4.95
C VAL A 116 -13.00 -3.22 -3.84
N ILE A 117 -13.00 -4.38 -3.17
CA ILE A 117 -11.93 -4.81 -2.28
C ILE A 117 -11.23 -6.01 -2.90
N TYR A 118 -9.92 -6.05 -2.91
CA TYR A 118 -9.16 -7.16 -3.49
C TYR A 118 -7.95 -7.51 -2.64
N ASP A 119 -7.50 -8.74 -2.77
CA ASP A 119 -6.24 -9.18 -2.14
C ASP A 119 -5.07 -8.77 -3.05
N ALA A 120 -4.14 -8.00 -2.54
CA ALA A 120 -2.92 -7.65 -3.24
C ALA A 120 -2.06 -8.92 -3.51
N ARG A 121 -1.14 -8.83 -4.46
CA ARG A 121 -0.18 -9.87 -4.82
C ARG A 121 0.35 -10.60 -3.58
N ARG A 122 0.27 -11.94 -3.56
CA ARG A 122 0.68 -12.84 -2.48
C ARG A 122 -0.14 -12.71 -1.18
N HIS A 123 -1.14 -11.87 -1.10
CA HIS A 123 -2.00 -11.73 0.09
C HIS A 123 -3.32 -12.48 -0.08
N GLY A 124 -3.94 -12.84 1.04
CA GLY A 124 -5.24 -13.53 1.04
C GLY A 124 -5.26 -14.73 0.09
N ASN A 125 -6.17 -14.70 -0.87
CA ASN A 125 -6.33 -15.75 -1.89
C ASN A 125 -5.76 -15.35 -3.26
N THR A 126 -5.09 -14.20 -3.39
CA THR A 126 -4.40 -13.79 -4.61
C THR A 126 -3.05 -14.48 -4.74
N GLY A 127 -2.74 -14.94 -5.92
CA GLY A 127 -1.46 -15.58 -6.23
C GLY A 127 -0.27 -14.63 -6.19
N GLY A 128 0.87 -15.12 -6.67
CA GLY A 128 2.14 -14.40 -6.68
C GLY A 128 3.15 -14.95 -5.67
N VAL A 129 4.43 -14.90 -6.04
CA VAL A 129 5.51 -15.54 -5.26
C VAL A 129 5.94 -14.66 -4.07
N HIS A 130 5.98 -13.35 -4.26
CA HIS A 130 6.50 -12.39 -3.28
C HIS A 130 5.81 -11.03 -3.43
N SER A 131 5.76 -10.26 -2.34
CA SER A 131 5.27 -8.89 -2.36
C SER A 131 6.36 -7.93 -2.82
N THR A 132 5.98 -6.87 -3.53
CA THR A 132 6.92 -5.92 -4.13
C THR A 132 6.62 -4.46 -3.79
N TYR A 133 5.76 -4.25 -2.79
CA TYR A 133 5.47 -2.94 -2.17
C TYR A 133 5.00 -1.85 -3.15
N GLY A 134 4.32 -2.27 -4.21
CA GLY A 134 3.77 -1.39 -5.24
C GLY A 134 4.45 -1.54 -6.61
N PHE A 135 5.62 -2.22 -6.72
CA PHE A 135 6.31 -2.32 -8.00
C PHE A 135 5.54 -3.18 -9.01
N TYR A 136 5.13 -4.39 -8.66
CA TYR A 136 4.25 -5.22 -9.48
C TYR A 136 2.78 -5.06 -9.10
N GLU A 137 2.47 -4.73 -7.85
CA GLU A 137 1.11 -4.53 -7.37
C GLU A 137 0.36 -3.41 -8.12
N LYS A 138 1.06 -2.40 -8.66
CA LYS A 138 0.44 -1.36 -9.50
C LYS A 138 -0.18 -1.90 -10.77
N TYR A 139 0.38 -2.96 -11.37
CA TYR A 139 -0.19 -3.62 -12.55
C TYR A 139 -1.41 -4.48 -12.19
N ASP A 140 -1.43 -5.07 -10.99
CA ASP A 140 -2.61 -5.75 -10.49
C ASP A 140 -3.72 -4.74 -10.20
N LEU A 141 -3.39 -3.58 -9.63
CA LEU A 141 -4.35 -2.49 -9.44
C LEU A 141 -4.88 -1.97 -10.79
N GLU A 142 -4.03 -1.82 -11.81
CA GLU A 142 -4.46 -1.47 -13.17
C GLU A 142 -5.47 -2.50 -13.69
N THR A 143 -5.18 -3.80 -13.55
CA THR A 143 -6.08 -4.89 -13.95
C THR A 143 -7.43 -4.81 -13.23
N VAL A 144 -7.45 -4.52 -11.93
CA VAL A 144 -8.69 -4.34 -11.16
C VAL A 144 -9.48 -3.13 -11.64
N VAL A 145 -8.81 -2.00 -11.88
CA VAL A 145 -9.46 -0.78 -12.39
C VAL A 145 -10.00 -0.99 -13.80
N ASP A 146 -9.22 -1.61 -14.69
CA ASP A 146 -9.66 -1.96 -16.05
C ASP A 146 -10.90 -2.85 -16.01
N TYR A 147 -10.93 -3.85 -15.12
CA TYR A 147 -12.10 -4.72 -14.94
C TYR A 147 -13.36 -3.92 -14.56
N VAL A 148 -13.24 -2.90 -13.68
CA VAL A 148 -14.40 -2.03 -13.35
C VAL A 148 -14.96 -1.35 -14.59
N PHE A 149 -14.10 -0.76 -15.43
CA PHE A 149 -14.52 -0.09 -16.65
C PHE A 149 -15.09 -1.05 -17.70
N ASP A 150 -14.48 -2.21 -17.86
CA ASP A 150 -14.85 -3.20 -18.87
C ASP A 150 -16.20 -3.87 -18.51
N HIS A 151 -16.47 -4.06 -17.22
CA HIS A 151 -17.66 -4.76 -16.75
C HIS A 151 -18.86 -3.85 -16.48
N TYR A 152 -18.62 -2.64 -15.94
CA TYR A 152 -19.69 -1.70 -15.56
C TYR A 152 -19.82 -0.51 -16.55
N GLY A 153 -18.99 -0.48 -17.60
CA GLY A 153 -19.11 0.46 -18.71
C GLY A 153 -18.17 1.67 -18.60
N PRO A 154 -18.03 2.43 -19.70
CA PRO A 154 -17.07 3.53 -19.79
C PRO A 154 -17.45 4.76 -18.95
N ASP A 155 -18.73 4.88 -18.58
CA ASP A 155 -19.25 6.03 -17.83
C ASP A 155 -19.05 5.91 -16.31
N VAL A 156 -18.40 4.82 -15.85
CA VAL A 156 -18.08 4.67 -14.42
C VAL A 156 -17.05 5.71 -13.99
N GLU A 157 -17.22 6.20 -12.78
CA GLU A 157 -16.30 7.14 -12.14
C GLU A 157 -15.60 6.47 -10.97
N VAL A 158 -14.28 6.29 -11.08
CA VAL A 158 -13.49 5.53 -10.12
C VAL A 158 -12.67 6.45 -9.23
N GLY A 159 -12.81 6.33 -7.92
CA GLY A 159 -11.85 6.80 -6.93
C GLY A 159 -11.00 5.64 -6.41
N ILE A 160 -9.78 5.91 -5.97
CA ILE A 160 -8.92 4.87 -5.38
C ILE A 160 -8.45 5.31 -3.99
N HIS A 161 -8.64 4.43 -3.02
CA HIS A 161 -8.12 4.59 -1.66
C HIS A 161 -7.06 3.54 -1.40
N GLY A 162 -5.90 3.96 -0.90
CA GLY A 162 -4.82 3.06 -0.50
C GLY A 162 -4.36 3.31 0.93
N GLU A 163 -4.06 2.22 1.65
CA GLU A 163 -3.53 2.23 3.01
C GLU A 163 -2.11 1.66 3.02
N SER A 164 -1.10 2.40 3.53
CA SER A 164 0.28 1.93 3.69
C SER A 164 0.89 1.45 2.33
N MET A 165 1.24 0.18 2.20
CA MET A 165 1.67 -0.44 0.93
C MET A 165 0.65 -0.19 -0.19
N GLY A 166 -0.66 -0.27 0.11
CA GLY A 166 -1.72 0.02 -0.85
C GLY A 166 -1.69 1.48 -1.31
N ALA A 167 -1.36 2.43 -0.42
CA ALA A 167 -1.20 3.84 -0.78
C ALA A 167 0.00 4.07 -1.70
N ALA A 168 1.13 3.43 -1.42
CA ALA A 168 2.30 3.48 -2.30
C ALA A 168 2.01 2.83 -3.67
N THR A 169 1.31 1.69 -3.69
CA THR A 169 0.85 1.01 -4.92
C THR A 169 0.00 1.94 -5.78
N MET A 170 -0.98 2.59 -5.16
CA MET A 170 -1.88 3.54 -5.82
C MET A 170 -1.13 4.74 -6.39
N LEU A 171 -0.20 5.34 -5.63
CA LEU A 171 0.59 6.48 -6.12
C LEU A 171 1.51 6.09 -7.28
N LEU A 172 2.11 4.89 -7.24
CA LEU A 172 2.91 4.37 -8.35
C LEU A 172 2.04 4.06 -9.58
N TYR A 173 0.85 3.49 -9.39
CA TYR A 173 -0.12 3.31 -10.47
C TYR A 173 -0.48 4.64 -11.13
N ALA A 174 -0.90 5.61 -10.32
CA ALA A 174 -1.34 6.91 -10.82
C ALA A 174 -0.24 7.70 -11.54
N GLY A 175 1.00 7.62 -11.06
CA GLY A 175 2.11 8.40 -11.62
C GLY A 175 2.91 7.70 -12.74
N GLU A 176 2.74 6.39 -12.93
CA GLU A 176 3.52 5.62 -13.91
C GLU A 176 2.67 4.94 -15.00
N LEU A 177 1.43 4.56 -14.70
CA LEU A 177 0.64 3.72 -15.60
C LEU A 177 -0.58 4.44 -16.16
N SER A 178 -1.46 4.96 -15.31
CA SER A 178 -2.76 5.43 -15.76
C SER A 178 -3.37 6.50 -14.87
N ASN A 179 -4.06 7.44 -15.51
CA ASN A 179 -4.83 8.51 -14.88
C ASN A 179 -6.35 8.27 -15.01
N ARG A 180 -6.82 7.02 -15.09
CA ARG A 180 -8.25 6.71 -15.27
C ARG A 180 -9.12 7.03 -14.05
N ALA A 181 -8.54 7.04 -12.84
CA ALA A 181 -9.31 7.41 -11.65
C ALA A 181 -9.54 8.92 -11.57
N ARG A 182 -10.67 9.31 -10.99
CA ARG A 182 -11.06 10.72 -10.78
C ARG A 182 -10.30 11.38 -9.65
N PHE A 183 -9.93 10.60 -8.61
CA PHE A 183 -9.18 11.07 -7.45
C PHE A 183 -8.52 9.93 -6.71
N TYR A 184 -7.61 10.28 -5.81
CA TYR A 184 -6.84 9.34 -4.99
C TYR A 184 -6.84 9.75 -3.52
N ILE A 185 -6.90 8.77 -2.62
CA ILE A 185 -6.75 8.97 -1.17
C ILE A 185 -5.59 8.10 -0.69
N SER A 186 -4.52 8.73 -0.25
CA SER A 186 -3.29 8.09 0.23
C SER A 186 -3.22 8.16 1.75
N ASP A 187 -3.46 7.05 2.45
CA ASP A 187 -3.36 6.95 3.91
C ASP A 187 -2.06 6.24 4.30
N ALA A 188 -1.18 6.96 5.00
CA ALA A 188 0.08 6.48 5.57
C ALA A 188 1.07 5.86 4.57
N SER A 189 1.24 6.48 3.37
CA SER A 189 2.24 6.05 2.39
C SER A 189 3.66 6.44 2.81
N PHE A 190 4.64 5.61 2.44
CA PHE A 190 6.04 6.03 2.42
C PHE A 190 6.35 6.84 1.14
N SER A 191 7.35 7.73 1.21
CA SER A 191 7.84 8.50 0.04
C SER A 191 8.78 7.66 -0.84
N THR A 192 9.70 6.91 -0.21
CA THR A 192 10.53 5.88 -0.85
C THR A 192 10.63 4.65 0.04
N PHE A 193 10.64 3.48 -0.57
CA PHE A 193 10.79 2.24 0.19
C PHE A 193 12.20 2.07 0.77
N GLY A 194 13.21 2.64 0.09
CA GLY A 194 14.59 2.64 0.59
C GLY A 194 14.76 3.43 1.89
N ASP A 195 14.14 4.62 2.00
CA ASP A 195 14.19 5.45 3.20
C ASP A 195 13.41 4.80 4.34
N GLU A 196 12.26 4.20 4.04
CA GLU A 196 11.48 3.45 5.03
C GLU A 196 12.28 2.26 5.58
N LEU A 197 12.96 1.49 4.74
CA LEU A 197 13.82 0.40 5.21
C LEU A 197 15.01 0.92 6.01
N THR A 198 15.59 2.06 5.64
CA THR A 198 16.64 2.71 6.41
C THR A 198 16.14 3.10 7.80
N ASN A 199 14.94 3.67 7.89
CA ASN A 199 14.27 3.98 9.15
C ASN A 199 14.07 2.72 10.00
N ILE A 200 13.53 1.65 9.43
CA ILE A 200 13.34 0.36 10.12
C ILE A 200 14.69 -0.20 10.61
N PHE A 201 15.71 -0.26 9.75
CA PHE A 201 17.01 -0.81 10.14
C PHE A 201 17.70 0.02 11.22
N SER A 202 17.55 1.34 11.20
CA SER A 202 18.12 2.24 12.22
C SER A 202 17.56 2.02 13.63
N GLN A 203 16.35 1.43 13.75
CA GLN A 203 15.76 1.06 15.03
C GLN A 203 16.45 -0.15 15.66
N TYR A 204 17.09 -1.02 14.85
CA TYR A 204 17.79 -2.22 15.30
C TYR A 204 19.29 -2.03 15.37
N THR A 205 19.86 -1.18 14.52
CA THR A 205 21.30 -0.91 14.49
C THR A 205 21.59 0.50 13.99
N LYS A 206 22.36 1.26 14.78
CA LYS A 206 22.82 2.60 14.39
C LYS A 206 24.02 2.55 13.44
N ILE A 207 24.77 1.44 13.47
CA ILE A 207 26.02 1.26 12.71
C ILE A 207 25.75 0.20 11.63
N GLY A 208 26.09 0.50 10.38
CA GLY A 208 26.00 -0.45 9.28
C GLY A 208 24.65 -0.52 8.56
N SER A 209 23.62 0.27 8.96
CA SER A 209 22.33 0.26 8.28
C SER A 209 22.42 0.54 6.76
N PRO A 210 23.26 1.46 6.24
CA PRO A 210 23.43 1.64 4.80
C PRO A 210 24.03 0.41 4.11
N LEU A 211 25.01 -0.24 4.75
CA LEU A 211 25.61 -1.46 4.19
C LEU A 211 24.61 -2.62 4.17
N ILE A 212 23.85 -2.81 5.26
CA ILE A 212 22.77 -3.81 5.30
C ILE A 212 21.79 -3.55 4.16
N LEU A 213 21.39 -2.31 3.93
CA LEU A 213 20.48 -1.94 2.85
C LEU A 213 21.06 -2.25 1.45
N ILE A 214 22.35 -1.98 1.23
CA ILE A 214 23.03 -2.30 -0.02
C ILE A 214 23.01 -3.81 -0.28
N PHE A 215 23.43 -4.63 0.69
CA PHE A 215 23.43 -6.08 0.54
C PHE A 215 22.00 -6.63 0.44
N THR A 216 21.06 -6.07 1.19
CA THR A 216 19.64 -6.39 1.07
C THR A 216 19.14 -6.12 -0.35
N ASN A 217 19.48 -4.97 -0.94
CA ASN A 217 19.08 -4.65 -2.31
C ASN A 217 19.68 -5.58 -3.35
N ILE A 218 20.91 -6.06 -3.15
CA ILE A 218 21.55 -7.05 -4.03
C ILE A 218 20.68 -8.32 -4.07
N PHE A 219 20.38 -8.92 -2.92
CA PHE A 219 19.56 -10.12 -2.85
C PHE A 219 18.11 -9.89 -3.23
N PHE A 220 17.55 -8.76 -2.86
CA PHE A 220 16.22 -8.35 -3.29
C PHE A 220 16.16 -8.31 -4.82
N ARG A 221 17.10 -7.64 -5.47
CA ARG A 221 17.18 -7.54 -6.95
C ARG A 221 17.35 -8.90 -7.64
N LEU A 222 18.19 -9.76 -7.10
CA LEU A 222 18.38 -11.10 -7.67
C LEU A 222 17.11 -11.94 -7.65
N ARG A 223 16.26 -11.77 -6.63
CA ARG A 223 15.06 -12.57 -6.38
C ARG A 223 13.80 -11.95 -6.98
N SER A 224 13.68 -10.63 -6.96
CA SER A 224 12.49 -9.90 -7.43
C SER A 224 12.63 -9.31 -8.84
N ARG A 225 13.84 -9.36 -9.44
CA ARG A 225 14.17 -8.84 -10.76
C ARG A 225 14.19 -7.32 -10.88
N PHE A 226 14.09 -6.57 -9.78
CA PHE A 226 14.21 -5.11 -9.76
C PHE A 226 14.88 -4.65 -8.47
N SER A 227 15.35 -3.39 -8.43
CA SER A 227 15.92 -2.77 -7.23
C SER A 227 14.83 -2.21 -6.34
N LEU A 228 14.91 -2.42 -5.02
CA LEU A 228 13.98 -1.85 -4.03
C LEU A 228 13.89 -0.31 -4.10
N PHE A 229 14.95 0.36 -4.55
CA PHE A 229 14.97 1.82 -4.75
C PHE A 229 14.09 2.32 -5.92
N LYS A 230 13.54 1.41 -6.74
CA LYS A 230 12.54 1.75 -7.76
C LYS A 230 11.14 1.92 -7.16
N VAL A 231 10.90 1.42 -5.94
CA VAL A 231 9.64 1.62 -5.24
C VAL A 231 9.69 3.00 -4.58
N SER A 232 9.30 4.04 -5.32
CA SER A 232 9.54 5.43 -4.95
C SER A 232 8.39 6.34 -5.40
N PRO A 233 7.27 6.38 -4.65
CA PRO A 233 6.15 7.28 -4.90
C PRO A 233 6.56 8.74 -5.10
N ILE A 234 7.59 9.23 -4.38
CA ILE A 234 8.07 10.60 -4.48
C ILE A 234 8.62 10.95 -5.89
N ARG A 235 9.07 9.97 -6.67
CA ARG A 235 9.58 10.20 -8.03
C ARG A 235 8.49 10.42 -9.06
N VAL A 236 7.26 10.05 -8.73
CA VAL A 236 6.15 10.01 -9.69
C VAL A 236 4.97 10.86 -9.27
N VAL A 237 4.86 11.22 -8.00
CA VAL A 237 3.69 11.93 -7.44
C VAL A 237 3.42 13.28 -8.11
N GLU A 238 4.43 13.96 -8.62
CA GLU A 238 4.28 15.23 -9.38
C GLU A 238 3.63 15.06 -10.75
N LYS A 239 3.62 13.83 -11.29
CA LYS A 239 3.02 13.49 -12.59
C LYS A 239 1.52 13.17 -12.48
N ILE A 240 1.00 13.05 -11.28
CA ILE A 240 -0.42 12.77 -11.04
C ILE A 240 -1.19 14.08 -11.21
N ASP A 241 -2.02 14.18 -12.24
CA ASP A 241 -2.82 15.38 -12.49
C ASP A 241 -4.08 15.42 -11.62
N GLN A 242 -4.67 14.26 -11.32
CA GLN A 242 -5.90 14.15 -10.54
C GLN A 242 -5.70 14.60 -9.09
N PRO A 243 -6.81 14.98 -8.41
CA PRO A 243 -6.79 15.33 -6.99
C PRO A 243 -6.25 14.19 -6.12
N VAL A 244 -5.37 14.51 -5.18
CA VAL A 244 -4.87 13.56 -4.16
C VAL A 244 -5.11 14.12 -2.76
N LEU A 245 -5.82 13.36 -1.94
CA LEU A 245 -5.89 13.57 -0.49
C LEU A 245 -4.81 12.74 0.20
N PHE A 246 -3.96 13.40 0.96
CA PHE A 246 -2.96 12.75 1.79
C PHE A 246 -3.42 12.72 3.24
N VAL A 247 -3.44 11.55 3.84
CA VAL A 247 -3.78 11.35 5.26
C VAL A 247 -2.62 10.63 5.95
N HIS A 248 -2.22 11.09 7.14
CA HIS A 248 -1.20 10.41 7.93
C HIS A 248 -1.24 10.84 9.38
N SER A 249 -1.37 9.90 10.30
CA SER A 249 -1.35 10.19 11.73
C SER A 249 0.03 10.64 12.19
N LYS A 250 0.13 11.78 12.88
CA LYS A 250 1.41 12.30 13.39
C LYS A 250 2.14 11.34 14.34
N PRO A 251 1.45 10.59 15.24
CA PRO A 251 2.12 9.64 16.12
C PRO A 251 2.56 8.33 15.46
N ASP A 252 2.46 8.20 14.12
CA ASP A 252 2.95 7.02 13.42
C ASP A 252 4.48 6.86 13.59
N LYS A 253 4.87 5.77 14.27
CA LYS A 253 6.29 5.42 14.52
C LYS A 253 6.82 4.38 13.54
N PHE A 254 5.92 3.75 12.77
CA PHE A 254 6.32 2.74 11.78
C PHE A 254 6.75 3.42 10.48
N ILE A 255 5.85 4.20 9.86
CA ILE A 255 6.18 5.11 8.77
C ILE A 255 6.03 6.54 9.30
N PRO A 256 7.10 7.30 9.49
CA PRO A 256 6.99 8.69 9.93
C PRO A 256 6.12 9.53 8.98
N TYR A 257 5.24 10.34 9.53
CA TYR A 257 4.31 11.17 8.72
C TYR A 257 5.04 12.17 7.80
N THR A 258 6.32 12.42 8.05
CA THR A 258 7.19 13.24 7.20
C THR A 258 7.29 12.72 5.77
N HIS A 259 7.19 11.41 5.56
CA HIS A 259 7.09 10.82 4.22
C HIS A 259 5.88 11.36 3.44
N THR A 260 4.73 11.47 4.10
CA THR A 260 3.52 12.04 3.49
C THR A 260 3.65 13.56 3.30
N GLU A 261 4.34 14.29 4.20
CA GLU A 261 4.63 15.72 3.98
C GLU A 261 5.49 15.95 2.75
N GLU A 262 6.51 15.09 2.51
CA GLU A 262 7.34 15.16 1.30
C GLU A 262 6.51 14.91 0.05
N LEU A 263 5.66 13.88 0.04
CA LEU A 263 4.74 13.58 -1.05
C LEU A 263 3.79 14.74 -1.32
N TYR A 264 3.18 15.30 -0.27
CA TYR A 264 2.29 16.44 -0.38
C TYR A 264 3.01 17.67 -0.94
N LYS A 265 4.20 17.99 -0.46
CA LYS A 265 4.99 19.13 -0.97
C LYS A 265 5.26 18.98 -2.46
N LYS A 266 5.61 17.78 -2.92
CA LYS A 266 6.00 17.52 -4.31
C LYS A 266 4.83 17.38 -5.26
N LYS A 267 3.66 16.87 -4.82
CA LYS A 267 2.44 16.78 -5.64
C LYS A 267 1.98 18.17 -6.09
N ARG A 268 1.72 18.35 -7.38
CA ARG A 268 1.08 19.56 -7.90
C ARG A 268 -0.39 19.62 -7.50
N PRO A 269 -1.03 20.81 -7.39
CA PRO A 269 -2.48 20.89 -7.23
C PRO A 269 -3.22 20.19 -8.37
N PRO A 270 -4.46 19.69 -8.13
CA PRO A 270 -5.21 19.78 -6.89
C PRO A 270 -4.73 18.74 -5.86
N LYS A 271 -4.66 19.14 -4.60
CA LYS A 271 -4.25 18.30 -3.47
C LYS A 271 -4.77 18.83 -2.15
N ALA A 272 -4.97 17.91 -1.20
CA ALA A 272 -5.26 18.24 0.20
C ALA A 272 -4.47 17.35 1.14
N ALA A 273 -4.32 17.73 2.41
CA ALA A 273 -3.69 16.89 3.42
C ALA A 273 -4.39 17.03 4.77
N TRP A 274 -4.39 15.95 5.53
CA TRP A 274 -4.86 15.92 6.91
C TRP A 274 -3.94 15.04 7.77
N TYR A 275 -3.46 15.63 8.86
CA TYR A 275 -2.53 14.99 9.80
C TYR A 275 -3.17 14.88 11.17
N PRO A 276 -3.94 13.80 11.49
CA PRO A 276 -4.54 13.64 12.81
C PRO A 276 -3.49 13.47 13.91
N GLU A 277 -3.80 14.06 15.06
CA GLU A 277 -2.97 13.99 16.28
C GLU A 277 -3.12 12.66 17.03
N ARG A 278 -4.07 11.81 16.63
CA ARG A 278 -4.37 10.52 17.25
C ARG A 278 -4.28 9.40 16.23
N GLY A 279 -3.70 8.28 16.66
CA GLY A 279 -3.56 7.06 15.88
C GLY A 279 -2.10 6.76 15.59
N GLY A 280 -1.74 5.48 15.57
CA GLY A 280 -0.46 4.99 15.06
C GLY A 280 -0.53 4.74 13.55
N HIS A 281 0.29 3.81 13.07
CA HIS A 281 0.32 3.43 11.66
C HIS A 281 -1.06 2.89 11.21
N VAL A 282 -1.60 3.47 10.15
CA VAL A 282 -2.92 3.16 9.54
C VAL A 282 -4.10 3.22 10.52
N GLU A 283 -3.97 4.05 11.55
CA GLU A 283 -5.04 4.27 12.53
C GLU A 283 -5.76 5.62 12.36
N SER A 284 -5.47 6.39 11.31
CA SER A 284 -6.12 7.68 11.04
C SER A 284 -7.64 7.56 11.06
N TYR A 285 -8.19 6.60 10.31
CA TYR A 285 -9.63 6.28 10.33
C TYR A 285 -10.05 5.66 11.66
N ASN A 286 -9.30 4.67 12.15
CA ASN A 286 -9.69 3.88 13.32
C ASN A 286 -9.89 4.72 14.59
N LYS A 287 -9.12 5.79 14.76
CA LYS A 287 -9.17 6.69 15.93
C LYS A 287 -10.02 7.93 15.71
N ASN A 288 -10.37 8.24 14.46
CA ASN A 288 -11.08 9.47 14.12
C ASN A 288 -12.11 9.23 12.98
N PRO A 289 -13.01 8.23 13.06
CA PRO A 289 -13.83 7.81 11.91
C PRO A 289 -14.70 8.95 11.36
N GLU A 290 -15.41 9.67 12.21
CA GLU A 290 -16.28 10.79 11.82
C GLU A 290 -15.50 11.96 11.19
N LYS A 291 -14.32 12.26 11.73
CA LYS A 291 -13.47 13.34 11.19
C LYS A 291 -12.86 12.90 9.86
N TYR A 292 -12.43 11.65 9.75
CA TYR A 292 -11.90 11.09 8.51
C TYR A 292 -12.94 11.19 7.39
N ARG A 293 -14.17 10.74 7.65
CA ARG A 293 -15.29 10.85 6.72
C ARG A 293 -15.51 12.29 6.26
N ARG A 294 -15.64 13.26 7.20
CA ARG A 294 -15.81 14.67 6.85
C ARG A 294 -14.66 15.23 6.00
N VAL A 295 -13.42 14.83 6.27
CA VAL A 295 -12.25 15.26 5.49
C VAL A 295 -12.34 14.70 4.05
N VAL A 296 -12.73 13.44 3.89
CA VAL A 296 -12.94 12.81 2.57
C VAL A 296 -14.10 13.49 1.82
N GLU A 297 -15.25 13.68 2.45
CA GLU A 297 -16.41 14.38 1.87
C GLU A 297 -16.05 15.80 1.41
N SER A 298 -15.38 16.56 2.27
CA SER A 298 -14.92 17.92 1.94
C SER A 298 -13.91 17.93 0.78
N PHE A 299 -12.99 16.99 0.77
CA PHE A 299 -12.02 16.85 -0.32
C PHE A 299 -12.71 16.56 -1.65
N ILE A 300 -13.63 15.62 -1.67
CA ILE A 300 -14.36 15.21 -2.88
C ILE A 300 -15.22 16.41 -3.37
N ALA A 301 -15.96 17.08 -2.50
CA ALA A 301 -16.77 18.23 -2.86
C ALA A 301 -15.94 19.39 -3.44
N ASN A 302 -14.76 19.67 -2.87
CA ASN A 302 -13.94 20.81 -3.27
C ASN A 302 -13.05 20.55 -4.50
N HIS A 303 -12.70 19.31 -4.80
CA HIS A 303 -11.70 19.00 -5.80
C HIS A 303 -12.18 18.05 -6.92
N VAL A 304 -13.26 17.32 -6.70
CA VAL A 304 -13.77 16.31 -7.67
C VAL A 304 -15.08 16.77 -8.28
N GLY A 305 -15.89 17.53 -7.52
CA GLY A 305 -17.18 18.04 -7.99
C GLY A 305 -18.30 16.99 -8.00
N TRP A 306 -18.29 16.07 -7.02
CA TRP A 306 -19.29 15.02 -6.84
C TRP A 306 -20.24 15.32 -5.69
#